data_e10bf6055ef70da214c9ba47e8c50179
#
_entry.id   e10bf6055ef70da214c9ba47e8c50179
#
_cell.length_a   1.000
_cell.length_b   1.000
_cell.length_c   1.000
_cell.angle_alpha   90.00
_cell.angle_beta   90.00
_cell.angle_gamma   90.00
#
_symmetry.space_group_name_H-M   'P 1'
#
loop_
_entity.id
_entity.type
_entity.pdbx_description
1 polymer ?
#
loop_
_entity_poly.entity_id
_entity_poly.type
_entity_poly.pdbx_seq_one_letter_code
_entity_poly.pdbx_strand_id
1 'polypeptide(L)'
;MAASVIVGGPASAGRILLSGHDPDFHAITQPSGANELALALNYVTSGTYTSTAQRFLWIESYTHFYPGHRTGYAGLQALGLTNANVEWLDGTDFAGVDLSQYSAIVLASSFGGMTSDAEIQALIARKAELATFVNRGGGFAAFAECGFGFANCDTRTILPTTPLYGFLPGITAVSTTPGYTVTQAGLDFGLDPLDVNDCCTHNSFLSVRHLTALDYDAEGHSTTLIGDVRINGDVISVPEPSAWALMILGFGSAGVMLRRRRRAQAS
;
A
#
# COMPACT_ATOMS: atom_id res chain seq x y z
N MET A 1 -7.99 -5.58 44.93
CA MET A 1 -8.24 -5.69 43.47
C MET A 1 -6.99 -5.13 42.78
N ALA A 2 -6.26 -6.00 42.09
CA ALA A 2 -5.09 -5.58 41.31
C ALA A 2 -5.58 -5.13 39.93
N ALA A 3 -5.34 -3.88 39.58
CA ALA A 3 -5.61 -3.36 38.25
C ALA A 3 -4.55 -3.97 37.30
N SER A 4 -4.98 -4.85 36.40
CA SER A 4 -4.15 -5.29 35.29
C SER A 4 -3.92 -4.11 34.34
N VAL A 5 -2.71 -3.57 34.35
CA VAL A 5 -2.25 -2.65 33.30
C VAL A 5 -2.05 -3.50 32.05
N ILE A 6 -2.99 -3.40 31.12
CA ILE A 6 -2.80 -3.92 29.76
C ILE A 6 -1.73 -3.01 29.13
N VAL A 7 -0.48 -3.47 29.13
CA VAL A 7 0.57 -2.88 28.31
C VAL A 7 0.22 -3.23 26.88
N GLY A 8 -0.44 -2.30 26.19
CA GLY A 8 -0.64 -2.42 24.76
C GLY A 8 0.72 -2.62 24.09
N GLY A 9 0.88 -3.72 23.35
CA GLY A 9 2.07 -3.97 22.54
C GLY A 9 2.31 -2.78 21.60
N PRO A 10 3.53 -2.59 21.10
CA PRO A 10 3.82 -1.54 20.13
C PRO A 10 2.83 -1.69 18.98
N ALA A 11 2.08 -0.62 18.71
CA ALA A 11 1.15 -0.61 17.59
C ALA A 11 1.96 -0.90 16.30
N SER A 12 1.59 -1.95 15.60
CA SER A 12 2.25 -2.38 14.37
C SER A 12 2.08 -1.32 13.29
N ALA A 13 3.12 -1.07 12.51
CA ALA A 13 2.99 -0.29 11.28
C ALA A 13 2.30 -1.14 10.22
N GLY A 14 1.46 -0.54 9.41
CA GLY A 14 0.91 -1.19 8.22
C GLY A 14 1.81 -1.00 7.02
N ARG A 15 1.68 -1.88 6.03
CA ARG A 15 2.44 -1.83 4.78
C ARG A 15 1.63 -1.15 3.70
N ILE A 16 2.21 -0.13 3.09
CA ILE A 16 1.58 0.55 1.94
C ILE A 16 2.42 0.29 0.69
N LEU A 17 1.73 -0.04 -0.40
CA LEU A 17 2.27 -0.06 -1.76
C LEU A 17 1.37 0.78 -2.66
N LEU A 18 1.95 1.71 -3.38
CA LEU A 18 1.24 2.50 -4.40
C LEU A 18 1.99 2.33 -5.70
N SER A 19 1.29 2.02 -6.78
CA SER A 19 1.89 1.90 -8.10
C SER A 19 1.08 2.68 -9.12
N GLY A 20 1.79 3.33 -10.02
CA GLY A 20 1.22 3.89 -11.24
C GLY A 20 1.18 2.91 -12.40
N HIS A 21 1.69 1.68 -12.17
CA HIS A 21 1.54 0.55 -13.09
C HIS A 21 0.19 -0.12 -12.86
N ASP A 22 -0.31 -0.82 -13.86
CA ASP A 22 -1.54 -1.61 -13.80
C ASP A 22 -1.27 -3.12 -13.90
N PRO A 23 -0.55 -3.69 -12.94
CA PRO A 23 -0.11 -5.09 -12.98
C PRO A 23 -1.28 -6.08 -12.98
N ASP A 24 -2.41 -5.71 -12.43
CA ASP A 24 -3.63 -6.53 -12.42
C ASP A 24 -4.24 -6.69 -13.83
N PHE A 25 -4.12 -5.66 -14.69
CA PHE A 25 -4.52 -5.76 -16.08
C PHE A 25 -3.55 -6.63 -16.88
N HIS A 26 -2.24 -6.46 -16.66
CA HIS A 26 -1.20 -7.12 -17.44
C HIS A 26 -0.85 -8.53 -16.95
N ALA A 27 -1.20 -8.92 -15.73
CA ALA A 27 -0.90 -10.23 -15.17
C ALA A 27 -1.37 -11.42 -16.04
N ILE A 28 -2.35 -11.22 -16.92
CA ILE A 28 -2.89 -12.27 -17.77
C ILE A 28 -2.09 -12.46 -19.06
N THR A 29 -1.50 -11.39 -19.55
CA THR A 29 -0.88 -11.35 -20.89
C THR A 29 0.64 -11.27 -20.81
N GLN A 30 1.18 -10.83 -19.67
CA GLN A 30 2.61 -10.55 -19.49
C GLN A 30 3.10 -11.15 -18.19
N PRO A 31 4.20 -11.96 -18.21
CA PRO A 31 4.82 -12.48 -16.99
C PRO A 31 5.27 -11.37 -16.04
N SER A 32 5.68 -10.22 -16.57
CA SER A 32 6.08 -9.03 -15.82
C SER A 32 4.94 -8.49 -14.95
N GLY A 33 3.75 -8.29 -15.51
CA GLY A 33 2.59 -7.87 -14.74
C GLY A 33 2.19 -8.88 -13.65
N ALA A 34 2.28 -10.17 -13.95
CA ALA A 34 2.02 -11.22 -12.97
C ALA A 34 3.05 -11.19 -11.81
N ASN A 35 4.33 -10.96 -12.12
CA ASN A 35 5.38 -10.83 -11.11
C ASN A 35 5.14 -9.61 -10.22
N GLU A 36 4.90 -8.45 -10.81
CA GLU A 36 4.66 -7.20 -10.06
C GLU A 36 3.43 -7.31 -9.16
N LEU A 37 2.32 -7.85 -9.68
CA LEU A 37 1.12 -8.09 -8.90
C LEU A 37 1.39 -9.03 -7.71
N ALA A 38 2.12 -10.13 -7.95
CA ALA A 38 2.48 -11.08 -6.89
C ALA A 38 3.36 -10.44 -5.82
N LEU A 39 4.35 -9.63 -6.21
CA LEU A 39 5.21 -8.89 -5.29
C LEU A 39 4.42 -7.92 -4.44
N ALA A 40 3.52 -7.15 -5.06
CA ALA A 40 2.67 -6.20 -4.37
C ALA A 40 1.77 -6.89 -3.32
N LEU A 41 1.07 -7.96 -3.72
CA LEU A 41 0.24 -8.74 -2.82
C LEU A 41 1.05 -9.36 -1.69
N ASN A 42 2.21 -9.96 -2.01
CA ASN A 42 3.10 -10.54 -1.01
C ASN A 42 3.55 -9.52 0.03
N TYR A 43 3.88 -8.32 -0.41
CA TYR A 43 4.31 -7.25 0.48
C TYR A 43 3.19 -6.81 1.42
N VAL A 44 2.04 -6.39 0.90
CA VAL A 44 0.98 -5.83 1.72
C VAL A 44 0.29 -6.86 2.61
N THR A 45 0.26 -8.13 2.23
CA THR A 45 -0.28 -9.20 3.06
C THR A 45 0.75 -9.85 4.00
N SER A 46 1.98 -9.34 4.05
CA SER A 46 3.07 -9.95 4.84
C SER A 46 3.36 -11.41 4.47
N GLY A 47 3.27 -11.74 3.19
CA GLY A 47 3.53 -13.09 2.68
C GLY A 47 2.35 -14.05 2.76
N THR A 48 1.15 -13.56 3.10
CA THR A 48 -0.02 -14.44 3.32
C THR A 48 -1.11 -14.33 2.24
N TYR A 49 -0.83 -13.72 1.08
CA TYR A 49 -1.86 -13.50 0.05
C TYR A 49 -2.49 -14.80 -0.51
N THR A 50 -1.80 -15.93 -0.39
CA THR A 50 -2.34 -17.25 -0.75
C THR A 50 -3.06 -17.94 0.41
N SER A 51 -3.14 -17.32 1.60
CA SER A 51 -3.78 -17.90 2.78
C SER A 51 -5.30 -17.97 2.60
N THR A 52 -5.88 -19.07 3.05
CA THR A 52 -7.34 -19.23 3.17
C THR A 52 -7.84 -18.91 4.58
N ALA A 53 -6.94 -18.77 5.55
CA ALA A 53 -7.29 -18.47 6.94
C ALA A 53 -7.51 -16.97 7.17
N GLN A 54 -6.83 -16.12 6.38
CA GLN A 54 -6.97 -14.68 6.46
C GLN A 54 -6.92 -14.11 5.05
N ARG A 55 -8.08 -13.80 4.50
CA ARG A 55 -8.23 -13.24 3.16
C ARG A 55 -7.80 -11.78 3.12
N PHE A 56 -7.50 -11.29 1.95
CA PHE A 56 -7.43 -9.86 1.68
C PHE A 56 -8.67 -9.39 0.90
N LEU A 57 -8.98 -8.11 0.95
CA LEU A 57 -10.06 -7.47 0.23
C LEU A 57 -9.53 -6.90 -1.07
N TRP A 58 -10.18 -7.22 -2.19
CA TRP A 58 -9.91 -6.67 -3.50
C TRP A 58 -11.09 -5.80 -3.94
N ILE A 59 -10.83 -4.53 -4.20
CA ILE A 59 -11.83 -3.54 -4.58
C ILE A 59 -11.71 -3.26 -6.07
N GLU A 60 -12.77 -3.53 -6.80
CA GLU A 60 -12.88 -3.26 -8.24
C GLU A 60 -14.34 -3.00 -8.61
N SER A 61 -14.59 -2.56 -9.85
CA SER A 61 -15.94 -2.34 -10.38
C SER A 61 -16.42 -3.57 -11.13
N TYR A 62 -17.31 -4.36 -10.55
CA TYR A 62 -17.85 -5.56 -11.20
C TYR A 62 -18.78 -5.27 -12.37
N THR A 63 -19.35 -4.08 -12.42
CA THR A 63 -20.43 -3.75 -13.34
C THR A 63 -19.93 -3.22 -14.69
N HIS A 64 -18.65 -2.94 -14.81
CA HIS A 64 -18.08 -2.33 -16.02
C HIS A 64 -17.11 -3.28 -16.72
N PHE A 65 -17.63 -4.06 -17.62
CA PHE A 65 -16.82 -4.79 -18.59
C PHE A 65 -16.62 -3.90 -19.82
N TYR A 66 -15.42 -3.42 -20.03
CA TYR A 66 -15.04 -2.72 -21.25
C TYR A 66 -14.50 -3.74 -22.27
N PRO A 67 -15.02 -3.80 -23.52
CA PRO A 67 -14.52 -4.73 -24.52
C PRO A 67 -13.01 -4.59 -24.73
N GLY A 68 -12.27 -5.69 -24.56
CA GLY A 68 -10.81 -5.70 -24.66
C GLY A 68 -10.06 -5.51 -23.34
N HIS A 69 -10.74 -5.07 -22.30
CA HIS A 69 -10.18 -4.99 -20.94
C HIS A 69 -10.62 -6.20 -20.12
N ARG A 70 -9.77 -6.58 -19.20
CA ARG A 70 -10.06 -7.64 -18.25
C ARG A 70 -10.06 -7.03 -16.86
N THR A 71 -10.98 -7.46 -16.02
CA THR A 71 -11.02 -7.03 -14.64
C THR A 71 -9.77 -7.51 -13.88
N GLY A 72 -9.37 -6.79 -12.86
CA GLY A 72 -8.27 -7.20 -11.97
C GLY A 72 -8.47 -8.60 -11.39
N TYR A 73 -9.72 -9.02 -11.23
CA TYR A 73 -10.11 -10.39 -10.91
C TYR A 73 -9.42 -11.44 -11.78
N ALA A 74 -9.37 -11.24 -13.08
CA ALA A 74 -8.71 -12.18 -13.98
C ALA A 74 -7.18 -12.20 -13.78
N GLY A 75 -6.58 -11.08 -13.40
CA GLY A 75 -5.17 -11.02 -12.98
C GLY A 75 -4.92 -11.86 -11.72
N LEU A 76 -5.80 -11.75 -10.73
CA LEU A 76 -5.73 -12.58 -9.51
C LEU A 76 -5.90 -14.08 -9.83
N GLN A 77 -6.80 -14.43 -10.73
CA GLN A 77 -6.97 -15.82 -11.19
C GLN A 77 -5.73 -16.36 -11.91
N ALA A 78 -5.02 -15.51 -12.67
CA ALA A 78 -3.76 -15.88 -13.31
C ALA A 78 -2.68 -16.24 -12.27
N LEU A 79 -2.74 -15.65 -11.07
CA LEU A 79 -1.91 -16.02 -9.91
C LEU A 79 -2.45 -17.24 -9.14
N GLY A 80 -3.50 -17.89 -9.62
CA GLY A 80 -4.12 -19.04 -8.96
C GLY A 80 -5.00 -18.68 -7.73
N LEU A 81 -5.33 -17.41 -7.54
CA LEU A 81 -6.16 -16.98 -6.42
C LEU A 81 -7.64 -17.21 -6.70
N THR A 82 -8.39 -17.48 -5.63
CA THR A 82 -9.81 -17.81 -5.66
C THR A 82 -10.54 -17.09 -4.52
N ASN A 83 -11.86 -17.23 -4.43
CA ASN A 83 -12.66 -16.70 -3.31
C ASN A 83 -12.21 -17.25 -1.93
N ALA A 84 -11.39 -18.29 -1.90
CA ALA A 84 -10.83 -18.79 -0.65
C ALA A 84 -9.71 -17.87 -0.10
N ASN A 85 -9.02 -17.15 -0.98
CA ASN A 85 -7.87 -16.31 -0.63
C ASN A 85 -8.25 -14.83 -0.59
N VAL A 86 -9.20 -14.42 -1.44
CA VAL A 86 -9.56 -13.03 -1.67
C VAL A 86 -11.07 -12.85 -1.61
N GLU A 87 -11.51 -11.74 -1.06
CA GLU A 87 -12.87 -11.26 -1.19
C GLU A 87 -12.93 -10.14 -2.21
N TRP A 88 -13.75 -10.32 -3.25
CA TRP A 88 -13.99 -9.30 -4.25
C TRP A 88 -15.16 -8.43 -3.83
N LEU A 89 -14.98 -7.16 -3.95
CA LEU A 89 -15.97 -6.16 -3.61
C LEU A 89 -16.12 -5.16 -4.74
N ASP A 90 -17.35 -4.90 -5.16
CA ASP A 90 -17.66 -3.66 -5.87
C ASP A 90 -17.38 -2.49 -4.93
N GLY A 91 -16.55 -1.54 -5.36
CA GLY A 91 -16.11 -0.48 -4.47
C GLY A 91 -17.24 0.43 -3.98
N THR A 92 -18.38 0.46 -4.67
CA THR A 92 -19.58 1.19 -4.22
C THR A 92 -20.19 0.57 -2.96
N ASP A 93 -19.94 -0.72 -2.70
CA ASP A 93 -20.39 -1.44 -1.51
C ASP A 93 -19.42 -1.31 -0.32
N PHE A 94 -18.32 -0.59 -0.49
CA PHE A 94 -17.27 -0.47 0.53
C PHE A 94 -17.75 0.13 1.87
N ALA A 95 -18.82 0.92 1.86
CA ALA A 95 -19.31 1.64 3.04
C ALA A 95 -19.64 0.74 4.25
N GLY A 96 -20.12 -0.49 4.01
CA GLY A 96 -20.56 -1.42 5.06
C GLY A 96 -19.53 -2.46 5.49
N VAL A 97 -18.33 -2.46 4.91
CA VAL A 97 -17.34 -3.52 5.10
C VAL A 97 -16.62 -3.40 6.43
N ASP A 98 -16.54 -4.49 7.18
CA ASP A 98 -15.69 -4.59 8.38
C ASP A 98 -14.23 -4.87 7.96
N LEU A 99 -13.41 -3.83 7.96
CA LEU A 99 -12.02 -3.92 7.53
C LEU A 99 -11.17 -4.83 8.42
N SER A 100 -11.57 -5.08 9.65
CA SER A 100 -10.81 -5.93 10.60
C SER A 100 -10.73 -7.40 10.18
N GLN A 101 -11.55 -7.82 9.22
CA GLN A 101 -11.61 -9.20 8.74
C GLN A 101 -10.50 -9.54 7.73
N TYR A 102 -9.76 -8.54 7.25
CA TYR A 102 -8.79 -8.71 6.16
C TYR A 102 -7.35 -8.47 6.60
N SER A 103 -6.42 -9.14 5.93
CA SER A 103 -4.98 -8.91 6.08
C SER A 103 -4.52 -7.65 5.34
N ALA A 104 -5.14 -7.39 4.21
CA ALA A 104 -4.87 -6.23 3.38
C ALA A 104 -6.12 -5.77 2.62
N ILE A 105 -6.09 -4.52 2.16
CA ILE A 105 -7.05 -3.93 1.24
C ILE A 105 -6.30 -3.53 -0.02
N VAL A 106 -6.79 -3.95 -1.17
CA VAL A 106 -6.17 -3.67 -2.47
C VAL A 106 -7.18 -3.01 -3.39
N LEU A 107 -6.86 -1.82 -3.85
CA LEU A 107 -7.61 -1.11 -4.88
C LEU A 107 -7.04 -1.45 -6.24
N ALA A 108 -7.84 -2.06 -7.09
CA ALA A 108 -7.50 -2.40 -8.46
C ALA A 108 -7.12 -1.17 -9.29
N SER A 109 -6.46 -1.40 -10.41
CA SER A 109 -6.20 -0.36 -11.39
C SER A 109 -7.51 0.17 -12.01
N SER A 110 -7.43 1.37 -12.53
CA SER A 110 -8.59 1.94 -13.24
C SER A 110 -8.85 1.22 -14.56
N PHE A 111 -7.82 0.63 -15.14
CA PHE A 111 -7.90 -0.10 -16.40
C PHE A 111 -8.24 -1.59 -16.20
N GLY A 112 -7.53 -2.26 -15.31
CA GLY A 112 -7.72 -3.68 -15.02
C GLY A 112 -8.97 -3.97 -14.24
N GLY A 113 -9.17 -3.28 -13.13
CA GLY A 113 -10.34 -3.42 -12.26
C GLY A 113 -11.50 -2.51 -12.60
N MET A 114 -11.36 -1.66 -13.62
CA MET A 114 -12.36 -0.65 -14.00
C MET A 114 -12.75 0.27 -12.85
N THR A 115 -11.82 0.54 -11.92
CA THR A 115 -12.08 1.40 -10.76
C THR A 115 -12.59 2.76 -11.18
N SER A 116 -13.74 3.13 -10.67
CA SER A 116 -14.47 4.35 -11.00
C SER A 116 -14.28 5.44 -9.95
N ASP A 117 -14.71 6.66 -10.28
CA ASP A 117 -14.75 7.78 -9.35
C ASP A 117 -15.59 7.47 -8.09
N ALA A 118 -16.70 6.76 -8.24
CA ALA A 118 -17.56 6.40 -7.11
C ALA A 118 -16.84 5.54 -6.08
N GLU A 119 -15.98 4.64 -6.51
CA GLU A 119 -15.18 3.78 -5.65
C GLU A 119 -14.09 4.57 -4.92
N ILE A 120 -13.42 5.49 -5.64
CA ILE A 120 -12.46 6.40 -5.01
C ILE A 120 -13.14 7.27 -3.96
N GLN A 121 -14.33 7.80 -4.24
CA GLN A 121 -15.11 8.58 -3.26
C GLN A 121 -15.51 7.73 -2.05
N ALA A 122 -15.88 6.47 -2.24
CA ALA A 122 -16.19 5.55 -1.14
C ALA A 122 -14.97 5.33 -0.23
N LEU A 123 -13.76 5.19 -0.79
CA LEU A 123 -12.54 5.10 -0.01
C LEU A 123 -12.24 6.41 0.74
N ILE A 124 -12.41 7.56 0.06
CA ILE A 124 -12.21 8.88 0.67
C ILE A 124 -13.16 9.09 1.86
N ALA A 125 -14.42 8.68 1.72
CA ALA A 125 -15.41 8.78 2.80
C ALA A 125 -14.98 7.98 4.05
N ARG A 126 -14.20 6.92 3.89
CA ARG A 126 -13.70 6.07 4.99
C ARG A 126 -12.21 6.22 5.28
N LYS A 127 -11.58 7.31 4.85
CA LYS A 127 -10.12 7.52 5.02
C LYS A 127 -9.63 7.37 6.46
N ALA A 128 -10.43 7.76 7.45
CA ALA A 128 -10.07 7.62 8.86
C ALA A 128 -10.08 6.16 9.33
N GLU A 129 -10.97 5.33 8.79
CA GLU A 129 -11.01 3.91 9.07
C GLU A 129 -9.87 3.17 8.35
N LEU A 130 -9.55 3.56 7.10
CA LEU A 130 -8.37 3.08 6.39
C LEU A 130 -7.09 3.40 7.15
N ALA A 131 -6.96 4.62 7.65
CA ALA A 131 -5.83 5.01 8.50
C ALA A 131 -5.75 4.14 9.78
N THR A 132 -6.88 3.89 10.42
CA THR A 132 -6.96 3.02 11.59
C THR A 132 -6.56 1.59 11.26
N PHE A 133 -7.02 1.06 10.13
CA PHE A 133 -6.68 -0.27 9.63
C PHE A 133 -5.16 -0.41 9.40
N VAL A 134 -4.55 0.53 8.68
CA VAL A 134 -3.10 0.57 8.45
C VAL A 134 -2.34 0.68 9.77
N ASN A 135 -2.78 1.54 10.68
CA ASN A 135 -2.14 1.75 11.98
C ASN A 135 -2.21 0.53 12.92
N ARG A 136 -3.06 -0.44 12.62
CA ARG A 136 -3.15 -1.73 13.32
C ARG A 136 -2.34 -2.83 12.63
N GLY A 137 -1.58 -2.51 11.59
CA GLY A 137 -0.75 -3.45 10.85
C GLY A 137 -1.40 -4.03 9.59
N GLY A 138 -2.58 -3.57 9.21
CA GLY A 138 -3.21 -3.93 7.95
C GLY A 138 -2.43 -3.41 6.74
N GLY A 139 -2.34 -4.19 5.67
CA GLY A 139 -1.71 -3.77 4.44
C GLY A 139 -2.65 -3.00 3.52
N PHE A 140 -2.09 -2.09 2.71
CA PHE A 140 -2.87 -1.36 1.72
C PHE A 140 -2.09 -1.26 0.41
N ALA A 141 -2.69 -1.68 -0.70
CA ALA A 141 -2.15 -1.43 -2.03
C ALA A 141 -3.16 -0.67 -2.89
N ALA A 142 -2.67 0.18 -3.79
CA ALA A 142 -3.50 0.85 -4.76
C ALA A 142 -2.76 0.99 -6.09
N PHE A 143 -3.45 0.61 -7.16
CA PHE A 143 -3.02 0.70 -8.55
C PHE A 143 -3.86 1.72 -9.34
N ALA A 144 -4.53 2.65 -8.65
CA ALA A 144 -5.40 3.63 -9.29
C ALA A 144 -4.64 4.51 -10.27
N GLU A 145 -5.19 4.65 -11.46
CA GLU A 145 -4.54 5.27 -12.60
C GLU A 145 -5.23 6.56 -13.04
N CYS A 146 -4.46 7.39 -13.72
CA CYS A 146 -4.95 8.56 -14.41
C CYS A 146 -5.22 8.28 -15.89
N GLY A 147 -6.13 9.03 -16.47
CA GLY A 147 -6.26 9.15 -17.93
C GLY A 147 -7.36 8.34 -18.57
N PHE A 148 -7.70 7.18 -18.09
CA PHE A 148 -8.74 6.35 -18.71
C PHE A 148 -10.13 6.70 -18.21
N GLY A 149 -10.82 7.59 -18.94
CA GLY A 149 -12.16 8.07 -18.55
C GLY A 149 -12.17 8.97 -17.31
N PHE A 150 -11.03 9.26 -16.75
CA PHE A 150 -10.80 10.14 -15.62
C PHE A 150 -10.21 11.47 -16.07
N ALA A 151 -10.30 12.47 -15.21
CA ALA A 151 -9.60 13.71 -15.44
C ALA A 151 -8.09 13.45 -15.56
N ASN A 152 -7.44 14.29 -16.35
CA ASN A 152 -6.02 14.28 -16.54
C ASN A 152 -5.29 14.28 -15.19
N CYS A 153 -4.22 13.50 -15.04
CA CYS A 153 -3.35 13.48 -13.89
C CYS A 153 -2.83 14.84 -13.49
N ASP A 154 -2.58 15.72 -14.47
CA ASP A 154 -2.05 17.05 -14.23
C ASP A 154 -3.01 17.93 -13.42
N THR A 155 -4.30 17.63 -13.41
CA THR A 155 -5.27 18.24 -12.50
C THR A 155 -5.30 17.56 -11.14
N ARG A 156 -4.68 16.37 -11.03
CA ARG A 156 -4.60 15.53 -9.83
C ARG A 156 -5.96 15.15 -9.26
N THR A 157 -6.96 15.15 -10.11
CA THR A 157 -8.34 14.86 -9.76
C THR A 157 -8.94 13.92 -10.77
N ILE A 158 -9.80 13.02 -10.32
CA ILE A 158 -10.59 12.15 -11.20
C ILE A 158 -11.73 12.97 -11.81
N LEU A 159 -12.37 13.74 -10.99
CA LEU A 159 -13.28 14.82 -11.36
C LEU A 159 -12.68 16.13 -10.86
N PRO A 160 -13.22 17.30 -11.24
CA PRO A 160 -12.70 18.60 -10.85
C PRO A 160 -12.47 18.78 -9.33
N THR A 161 -13.07 17.92 -8.50
CA THR A 161 -13.02 18.05 -7.04
C THR A 161 -12.52 16.81 -6.30
N THR A 162 -12.33 15.67 -6.99
CA THR A 162 -11.95 14.40 -6.35
C THR A 162 -10.48 14.07 -6.62
N PRO A 163 -9.60 14.14 -5.63
CA PRO A 163 -8.20 13.74 -5.79
C PRO A 163 -8.10 12.23 -5.99
N LEU A 164 -7.34 11.78 -6.99
CA LEU A 164 -7.16 10.35 -7.32
C LEU A 164 -6.74 9.49 -6.12
N TYR A 165 -5.86 10.00 -5.26
CA TYR A 165 -5.40 9.35 -4.03
C TYR A 165 -5.88 10.04 -2.76
N GLY A 166 -7.05 10.71 -2.80
CA GLY A 166 -7.57 11.48 -1.67
C GLY A 166 -7.92 10.68 -0.42
N PHE A 167 -7.91 9.36 -0.51
CA PHE A 167 -8.06 8.44 0.62
C PHE A 167 -6.76 8.25 1.44
N LEU A 168 -5.61 8.71 0.91
CA LEU A 168 -4.33 8.73 1.61
C LEU A 168 -3.80 10.17 1.73
N PRO A 169 -3.31 10.57 2.90
CA PRO A 169 -2.82 11.93 3.09
C PRO A 169 -1.48 12.16 2.39
N GLY A 170 -1.34 13.31 1.74
CA GLY A 170 -0.07 13.77 1.14
C GLY A 170 0.35 13.03 -0.12
N ILE A 171 -0.46 12.13 -0.66
CA ILE A 171 -0.21 11.46 -1.92
C ILE A 171 -0.73 12.32 -3.05
N THR A 172 0.12 12.55 -4.04
CA THR A 172 -0.24 13.31 -5.25
C THR A 172 0.26 12.57 -6.47
N ALA A 173 -0.66 12.13 -7.32
CA ALA A 173 -0.33 11.55 -8.62
C ALA A 173 -0.10 12.66 -9.65
N VAL A 174 0.79 12.38 -10.59
CA VAL A 174 1.09 13.21 -11.77
C VAL A 174 1.17 12.32 -13.00
N SER A 175 1.09 12.90 -14.19
CA SER A 175 1.34 12.16 -15.42
C SER A 175 2.75 11.60 -15.42
N THR A 176 2.90 10.39 -15.91
CA THR A 176 4.21 9.75 -16.05
C THR A 176 4.89 10.14 -17.36
N THR A 177 6.21 10.09 -17.37
CA THR A 177 7.03 10.27 -18.57
C THR A 177 7.80 8.98 -18.83
N PRO A 178 7.59 8.29 -19.98
CA PRO A 178 8.26 7.03 -20.29
C PRO A 178 9.79 7.11 -20.18
N GLY A 179 10.42 6.02 -19.79
CA GLY A 179 11.86 5.91 -19.55
C GLY A 179 12.14 5.53 -18.09
N TYR A 180 11.58 4.40 -17.69
CA TYR A 180 11.60 3.96 -16.29
C TYR A 180 12.94 3.39 -15.87
N THR A 181 13.28 3.60 -14.61
CA THR A 181 14.52 3.10 -14.00
C THR A 181 14.22 2.50 -12.63
N VAL A 182 14.53 1.21 -12.47
CA VAL A 182 14.39 0.52 -11.18
C VAL A 182 15.52 0.96 -10.25
N THR A 183 15.19 1.30 -9.02
CA THR A 183 16.16 1.64 -7.97
C THR A 183 16.81 0.37 -7.40
N GLN A 184 17.87 0.53 -6.60
CA GLN A 184 18.41 -0.59 -5.86
C GLN A 184 17.37 -1.20 -4.92
N ALA A 185 16.54 -0.37 -4.27
CA ALA A 185 15.44 -0.85 -3.44
C ALA A 185 14.40 -1.64 -4.25
N GLY A 186 14.14 -1.25 -5.49
CA GLY A 186 13.28 -1.98 -6.41
C GLY A 186 13.86 -3.35 -6.78
N LEU A 187 15.15 -3.41 -7.09
CA LEU A 187 15.85 -4.68 -7.35
C LEU A 187 15.82 -5.60 -6.13
N ASP A 188 16.09 -5.05 -4.94
CA ASP A 188 16.04 -5.80 -3.68
C ASP A 188 14.62 -6.28 -3.33
N PHE A 189 13.60 -5.52 -3.77
CA PHE A 189 12.19 -5.89 -3.65
C PHE A 189 11.81 -7.02 -4.60
N GLY A 190 12.53 -7.19 -5.71
CA GLY A 190 12.31 -8.21 -6.73
C GLY A 190 11.72 -7.69 -8.05
N LEU A 191 11.67 -6.36 -8.25
CA LEU A 191 11.31 -5.82 -9.55
C LEU A 191 12.40 -6.11 -10.57
N ASP A 192 11.99 -6.58 -11.74
CA ASP A 192 12.88 -6.69 -12.90
C ASP A 192 12.80 -5.36 -13.68
N PRO A 193 13.92 -4.80 -14.17
CA PRO A 193 13.88 -3.65 -15.07
C PRO A 193 13.00 -3.86 -16.30
N LEU A 194 12.82 -5.08 -16.78
CA LEU A 194 11.91 -5.40 -17.86
C LEU A 194 10.44 -5.30 -17.45
N ASP A 195 10.12 -5.58 -16.18
CA ASP A 195 8.75 -5.52 -15.68
C ASP A 195 8.20 -4.10 -15.80
N VAL A 196 8.98 -3.10 -15.39
CA VAL A 196 8.57 -1.70 -15.40
C VAL A 196 8.68 -1.01 -16.77
N ASN A 197 9.49 -1.52 -17.70
CA ASN A 197 9.68 -0.94 -19.03
C ASN A 197 8.81 -1.58 -20.11
N ASP A 198 8.18 -2.70 -19.83
CA ASP A 198 7.47 -3.49 -20.85
C ASP A 198 6.10 -2.92 -21.16
N CYS A 199 5.41 -2.33 -20.23
CA CYS A 199 4.13 -1.64 -20.44
C CYS A 199 3.65 -0.83 -19.24
N CYS A 200 2.89 0.11 -19.54
CA CYS A 200 1.64 0.51 -18.89
C CYS A 200 1.80 1.11 -17.51
N THR A 201 2.61 2.15 -17.47
CA THR A 201 2.61 3.09 -16.36
C THR A 201 1.73 4.28 -16.75
N HIS A 202 0.74 4.58 -15.93
CA HIS A 202 -0.25 5.62 -16.22
C HIS A 202 -0.03 6.88 -15.39
N ASN A 203 0.60 6.74 -14.23
CA ASN A 203 0.96 7.88 -13.40
C ASN A 203 2.24 7.64 -12.62
N SER A 204 2.79 8.74 -12.15
CA SER A 204 3.87 8.82 -11.18
C SER A 204 3.40 9.60 -9.96
N PHE A 205 4.22 9.64 -8.92
CA PHE A 205 3.92 10.34 -7.68
C PHE A 205 4.92 11.46 -7.45
N LEU A 206 4.44 12.62 -7.07
CA LEU A 206 5.32 13.64 -6.51
C LEU A 206 5.94 13.11 -5.23
N SER A 207 7.16 13.57 -4.94
CA SER A 207 7.95 13.14 -3.80
C SER A 207 7.11 12.96 -2.55
N VAL A 208 6.99 11.70 -2.11
CA VAL A 208 6.28 11.35 -0.89
C VAL A 208 7.32 11.06 0.17
N ARG A 209 7.44 11.99 1.10
CA ARG A 209 8.33 11.83 2.25
C ARG A 209 7.95 10.55 3.01
N HIS A 210 8.95 9.79 3.41
CA HIS A 210 8.81 8.58 4.22
C HIS A 210 8.36 7.31 3.47
N LEU A 211 8.14 7.35 2.16
CA LEU A 211 8.02 6.15 1.35
C LEU A 211 9.29 5.93 0.53
N THR A 212 9.58 4.67 0.25
CA THR A 212 10.71 4.26 -0.57
C THR A 212 10.24 4.10 -2.01
N ALA A 213 10.91 4.78 -2.94
CA ALA A 213 10.69 4.61 -4.37
C ALA A 213 11.38 3.33 -4.85
N LEU A 214 10.64 2.48 -5.55
CA LEU A 214 11.16 1.27 -6.17
C LEU A 214 11.62 1.53 -7.61
N ASP A 215 11.02 2.49 -8.26
CA ASP A 215 11.35 2.92 -9.61
C ASP A 215 10.97 4.39 -9.84
N TYR A 216 11.48 4.94 -10.93
CA TYR A 216 11.26 6.32 -11.35
C TYR A 216 10.95 6.39 -12.84
N ASP A 217 10.18 7.40 -13.22
CA ASP A 217 10.01 7.81 -14.61
C ASP A 217 11.20 8.65 -15.11
N ALA A 218 11.19 9.05 -16.38
CA ALA A 218 12.28 9.83 -16.98
C ALA A 218 12.45 11.24 -16.39
N GLU A 219 11.45 11.76 -15.71
CA GLU A 219 11.52 13.06 -14.99
C GLU A 219 11.96 12.90 -13.53
N GLY A 220 12.15 11.67 -13.07
CA GLY A 220 12.56 11.36 -11.70
C GLY A 220 11.41 11.35 -10.70
N HIS A 221 10.16 11.27 -11.18
CA HIS A 221 9.03 11.02 -10.31
C HIS A 221 8.93 9.52 -10.00
N SER A 222 8.59 9.19 -8.76
CA SER A 222 8.42 7.79 -8.36
C SER A 222 7.20 7.17 -9.01
N THR A 223 7.33 5.97 -9.58
CA THR A 223 6.22 5.22 -10.18
C THR A 223 5.68 4.15 -9.25
N THR A 224 6.53 3.58 -8.41
CA THR A 224 6.12 2.66 -7.35
C THR A 224 6.71 3.08 -6.00
N LEU A 225 5.87 3.10 -4.98
CA LEU A 225 6.21 3.52 -3.62
C LEU A 225 5.83 2.45 -2.62
N ILE A 226 6.73 2.15 -1.67
CA ILE A 226 6.44 1.26 -0.55
C ILE A 226 6.83 1.87 0.78
N GLY A 227 6.21 1.39 1.87
CA GLY A 227 6.65 1.75 3.23
C GLY A 227 5.88 1.04 4.33
N ASP A 228 6.58 0.77 5.43
CA ASP A 228 5.97 0.40 6.71
C ASP A 228 5.61 1.70 7.43
N VAL A 229 4.33 2.02 7.52
CA VAL A 229 3.89 3.38 7.87
C VAL A 229 2.82 3.43 8.94
N ARG A 230 2.68 4.62 9.50
CA ARG A 230 1.51 5.05 10.27
C ARG A 230 0.90 6.29 9.62
N ILE A 231 -0.40 6.36 9.67
CA ILE A 231 -1.17 7.49 9.17
C ILE A 231 -1.71 8.26 10.38
N ASN A 232 -1.20 9.48 10.59
CA ASN A 232 -1.57 10.34 11.70
C ASN A 232 -2.16 11.64 11.16
N GLY A 233 -3.49 11.73 11.09
CA GLY A 233 -4.17 12.86 10.48
C GLY A 233 -3.79 12.97 9.00
N ASP A 234 -3.19 14.08 8.63
CA ASP A 234 -2.80 14.37 7.25
C ASP A 234 -1.34 13.98 6.93
N VAL A 235 -0.72 13.12 7.74
CA VAL A 235 0.70 12.73 7.59
C VAL A 235 0.85 11.21 7.55
N ILE A 236 1.56 10.73 6.53
CA ILE A 236 2.15 9.38 6.53
C ILE A 236 3.53 9.48 7.18
N SER A 237 3.80 8.64 8.15
CA SER A 237 5.09 8.60 8.86
C SER A 237 5.62 7.18 8.97
N VAL A 238 6.94 7.02 8.91
CA VAL A 238 7.59 5.76 9.27
C VAL A 238 7.67 5.70 10.79
N PRO A 239 7.30 4.58 11.44
CA PRO A 239 7.48 4.43 12.87
C PRO A 239 8.96 4.61 13.23
N GLU A 240 9.23 5.36 14.28
CA GLU A 240 10.60 5.46 14.77
C GLU A 240 11.12 4.06 15.12
N PRO A 241 12.33 3.71 14.69
CA PRO A 241 12.90 2.40 14.98
C PRO A 241 12.88 2.16 16.50
N SER A 242 12.61 0.91 16.89
CA SER A 242 12.75 0.46 18.29
C SER A 242 14.16 0.71 18.89
N ALA A 243 15.09 1.20 18.10
CA ALA A 243 16.39 1.72 18.52
C ALA A 243 16.29 2.73 19.68
N TRP A 244 15.29 3.61 19.69
CA TRP A 244 15.04 4.52 20.82
C TRP A 244 14.67 3.76 22.09
N ALA A 245 13.80 2.76 21.98
CA ALA A 245 13.45 1.90 23.11
C ALA A 245 14.66 1.10 23.60
N LEU A 246 15.47 0.57 22.71
CA LEU A 246 16.72 -0.14 23.04
C LEU A 246 17.77 0.80 23.64
N MET A 247 17.90 2.04 23.17
CA MET A 247 18.78 3.06 23.77
C MET A 247 18.34 3.41 25.18
N ILE A 248 17.05 3.67 25.40
CA ILE A 248 16.52 3.97 26.74
C ILE A 248 16.72 2.79 27.68
N LEU A 249 16.46 1.57 27.25
CA LEU A 249 16.71 0.36 28.02
C LEU A 249 18.21 0.14 28.26
N GLY A 250 19.06 0.38 27.28
CA GLY A 250 20.51 0.26 27.37
C GLY A 250 21.11 1.28 28.37
N PHE A 251 20.80 2.54 28.22
CA PHE A 251 21.27 3.60 29.14
C PHE A 251 20.64 3.47 30.54
N GLY A 252 19.37 3.06 30.63
CA GLY A 252 18.69 2.81 31.89
C GLY A 252 19.36 1.68 32.67
N SER A 253 19.68 0.56 32.03
CA SER A 253 20.36 -0.58 32.66
C SER A 253 21.80 -0.25 33.07
N ALA A 254 22.55 0.45 32.24
CA ALA A 254 23.91 0.93 32.58
C ALA A 254 23.88 1.88 33.76
N GLY A 255 22.92 2.79 33.86
CA GLY A 255 22.73 3.70 34.99
C GLY A 255 22.44 2.97 36.31
N VAL A 256 21.63 1.90 36.27
CA VAL A 256 21.36 1.06 37.46
C VAL A 256 22.61 0.30 37.90
N MET A 257 23.38 -0.26 36.96
CA MET A 257 24.65 -0.96 37.32
C MET A 257 25.68 -0.02 37.95
N LEU A 258 25.83 1.20 37.42
CA LEU A 258 26.74 2.19 37.96
C LEU A 258 26.35 2.63 39.42
N ARG A 259 25.05 2.80 39.70
CA ARG A 259 24.55 3.11 41.02
C ARG A 259 24.80 1.97 42.02
N ARG A 260 24.64 0.71 41.61
CA ARG A 260 24.93 -0.47 42.44
C ARG A 260 26.41 -0.57 42.78
N ARG A 261 27.32 -0.36 41.83
CA ARG A 261 28.78 -0.35 42.05
C ARG A 261 29.21 0.73 43.04
N ARG A 262 28.67 1.96 42.93
CA ARG A 262 28.99 3.05 43.88
C ARG A 262 28.52 2.76 45.28
N ARG A 263 27.38 2.10 45.47
CA ARG A 263 26.90 1.70 46.81
C ARG A 263 27.75 0.58 47.45
N ALA A 264 28.25 -0.35 46.63
CA ALA A 264 29.11 -1.44 47.11
C ALA A 264 30.54 -0.98 47.46
N GLN A 265 30.97 0.20 47.02
CA GLN A 265 32.27 0.79 47.33
C GLN A 265 32.19 1.76 48.56
N ALA A 266 31.01 2.10 49.00
CA ALA A 266 30.77 3.01 50.14
C ALA A 266 30.40 2.27 51.45
N SER A 267 30.32 0.94 51.38
CA SER A 267 30.18 0.02 52.54
C SER A 267 31.48 -0.73 52.79
#